data_9c683360229caf9542ab8084ad521cfb
#
_entry.id   9c683360229caf9542ab8084ad521cfb
#
_cell.length_a   1.000
_cell.length_b   1.000
_cell.length_c   1.000
_cell.angle_alpha   90.00
_cell.angle_beta   90.00
_cell.angle_gamma   90.00
#
_symmetry.space_group_name_H-M   'P 1'
#
loop_
_entity.id
_entity.type
_entity.pdbx_description
1 polymer ?
#
loop_
_entity_poly.entity_id
_entity_poly.type
_entity_poly.pdbx_seq_one_letter_code
_entity_poly.pdbx_strand_id
1 'polypeptide(L)'
;MAELLPTGTVTLLLADVEGSTQLWETQPQAMTTAIARMNQTASKLVAEHDGVRPVEQGEGDSFVAAFARAGDAVTCALELQRADLAPIKLRIGVHTGDVQLRDEGNYAGTTINKTARLRDLAHGGQTVMSAATEEMVEDQLPEEAWLTDLGRHGLRDLPRSVRVSQLCHPDLRNEFPPLRTTDAVAANNLPTQLTSFVGRAAQIEEISRSLAEDRLVTLTGAGGAGKTRLAIEVAGRMGSQFPDGVCYADLAPITHRDLVPLTVARALGLPDQPGRSITQTLLRAVRDRQLLLVFDNCEHLLEASADLVNDVLAGCPRVTILATSREPLLVAGEVNWQVPSLSLADEAVELFTDRARRARPDFAVTDLNSETVTEICRRLDGMPLAIELAAARVRALSLDEIVDSLHDRFRLLTGGARTAVRRQQTLRASVDWSHALLTESERILF
;
A
#
# COMPACT_ATOMS: atom_id res chain seq x y z
N MET A 1 17.09 44.16 11.96
CA MET A 1 17.39 44.09 10.53
C MET A 1 16.88 42.73 10.09
N ALA A 2 16.12 42.63 9.01
CA ALA A 2 15.78 41.32 8.46
C ALA A 2 17.08 40.64 8.05
N GLU A 3 17.36 39.44 8.58
CA GLU A 3 18.48 38.64 8.15
C GLU A 3 18.28 38.27 6.70
N LEU A 4 19.27 38.62 5.85
CA LEU A 4 19.22 38.32 4.42
C LEU A 4 19.32 36.80 4.21
N LEU A 5 18.39 36.24 3.47
CA LEU A 5 18.45 34.82 3.07
C LEU A 5 19.73 34.54 2.26
N PRO A 6 20.48 33.47 2.55
CA PRO A 6 21.60 33.04 1.71
C PRO A 6 21.16 32.72 0.27
N THR A 7 22.03 33.06 -0.70
CA THR A 7 21.77 32.87 -2.14
C THR A 7 22.89 32.06 -2.79
N GLY A 8 22.67 31.59 -4.02
CA GLY A 8 23.58 30.68 -4.72
C GLY A 8 23.37 29.24 -4.27
N THR A 9 24.46 28.53 -3.99
CA THR A 9 24.39 27.16 -3.48
C THR A 9 24.17 27.20 -1.97
N VAL A 10 23.03 26.71 -1.52
CA VAL A 10 22.54 26.79 -0.14
C VAL A 10 22.15 25.41 0.35
N THR A 11 22.36 25.11 1.62
CA THR A 11 21.85 23.90 2.26
C THR A 11 20.54 24.22 2.97
N LEU A 12 19.48 23.53 2.55
CA LEU A 12 18.17 23.65 3.14
C LEU A 12 17.91 22.45 4.08
N LEU A 13 17.39 22.77 5.26
CA LEU A 13 16.89 21.84 6.25
C LEU A 13 15.38 22.03 6.35
N LEU A 14 14.61 21.00 6.08
CA LEU A 14 13.17 20.96 6.30
C LEU A 14 12.83 19.92 7.36
N ALA A 15 12.02 20.31 8.32
CA ALA A 15 11.55 19.43 9.38
C ALA A 15 10.04 19.50 9.51
N ASP A 16 9.41 18.39 9.90
CA ASP A 16 8.01 18.34 10.32
C ASP A 16 7.78 17.30 11.42
N VAL A 17 6.63 17.35 12.04
CA VAL A 17 6.23 16.45 13.12
C VAL A 17 5.56 15.21 12.55
N GLU A 18 6.09 14.02 12.86
CA GLU A 18 5.46 12.75 12.47
C GLU A 18 4.11 12.58 13.16
N GLY A 19 3.05 12.28 12.35
CA GLY A 19 1.71 11.99 12.88
C GLY A 19 1.04 13.15 13.60
N SER A 20 1.36 14.40 13.25
CA SER A 20 0.83 15.62 13.86
C SER A 20 -0.69 15.65 13.98
N THR A 21 -1.42 15.25 12.93
CA THR A 21 -2.89 15.19 12.93
C THR A 21 -3.42 14.30 14.05
N GLN A 22 -2.88 13.11 14.22
CA GLN A 22 -3.29 12.18 15.26
C GLN A 22 -2.93 12.71 16.67
N LEU A 23 -1.77 13.37 16.82
CA LEU A 23 -1.38 14.00 18.09
C LEU A 23 -2.29 15.16 18.46
N TRP A 24 -2.71 15.97 17.48
CA TRP A 24 -3.70 17.03 17.69
C TRP A 24 -5.08 16.49 18.13
N GLU A 25 -5.52 15.36 17.59
CA GLU A 25 -6.77 14.72 17.98
C GLU A 25 -6.71 14.09 19.38
N THR A 26 -5.59 13.44 19.71
CA THR A 26 -5.49 12.66 20.96
C THR A 26 -4.91 13.43 22.15
N GLN A 27 -4.04 14.43 21.93
CA GLN A 27 -3.30 15.16 22.96
C GLN A 27 -3.14 16.65 22.64
N PRO A 28 -4.24 17.42 22.43
CA PRO A 28 -4.17 18.79 21.91
C PRO A 28 -3.38 19.76 22.80
N GLN A 29 -3.50 19.66 24.12
CA GLN A 29 -2.79 20.53 25.07
C GLN A 29 -1.27 20.25 25.09
N ALA A 30 -0.88 18.96 25.10
CA ALA A 30 0.52 18.57 25.04
C ALA A 30 1.14 18.98 23.69
N MET A 31 0.38 18.86 22.60
CA MET A 31 0.80 19.24 21.26
C MET A 31 1.03 20.75 21.15
N THR A 32 0.13 21.60 21.69
CA THR A 32 0.31 23.05 21.72
C THR A 32 1.63 23.44 22.40
N THR A 33 1.92 22.84 23.57
CA THR A 33 3.16 23.10 24.32
C THR A 33 4.40 22.59 23.57
N ALA A 34 4.31 21.40 22.97
CA ALA A 34 5.42 20.80 22.23
C ALA A 34 5.77 21.59 20.95
N ILE A 35 4.79 22.08 20.21
CA ILE A 35 4.98 22.95 19.03
C ILE A 35 5.63 24.27 19.41
N ALA A 36 5.21 24.91 20.49
CA ALA A 36 5.85 26.14 20.98
C ALA A 36 7.31 25.91 21.34
N ARG A 37 7.62 24.81 22.06
CA ARG A 37 8.97 24.41 22.42
C ARG A 37 9.81 24.08 21.18
N MET A 38 9.26 23.32 20.22
CA MET A 38 9.92 23.04 18.94
C MET A 38 10.32 24.32 18.22
N ASN A 39 9.40 25.28 18.07
CA ASN A 39 9.69 26.53 17.39
C ASN A 39 10.76 27.37 18.11
N GLN A 40 10.74 27.41 19.44
CA GLN A 40 11.75 28.09 20.22
C GLN A 40 13.12 27.42 20.08
N THR A 41 13.17 26.09 20.19
CA THR A 41 14.41 25.29 20.03
C THR A 41 14.97 25.44 18.62
N ALA A 42 14.12 25.31 17.59
CA ALA A 42 14.52 25.48 16.21
C ALA A 42 15.08 26.88 15.93
N SER A 43 14.42 27.96 16.41
CA SER A 43 14.93 29.32 16.23
C SER A 43 16.28 29.54 16.90
N LYS A 44 16.46 28.98 18.09
CA LYS A 44 17.71 29.06 18.83
C LYS A 44 18.84 28.31 18.09
N LEU A 45 18.64 27.05 17.78
CA LEU A 45 19.68 26.20 17.16
C LEU A 45 20.03 26.67 15.73
N VAL A 46 19.05 27.09 14.95
CA VAL A 46 19.30 27.64 13.61
C VAL A 46 20.20 28.89 13.70
N ALA A 47 19.94 29.80 14.66
CA ALA A 47 20.78 30.99 14.86
C ALA A 47 22.18 30.66 15.41
N GLU A 48 22.31 29.67 16.31
CA GLU A 48 23.59 29.22 16.86
C GLU A 48 24.50 28.61 15.78
N HIS A 49 23.93 28.08 14.71
CA HIS A 49 24.66 27.49 13.56
C HIS A 49 24.62 28.38 12.31
N ASP A 50 24.57 29.70 12.45
CA ASP A 50 24.62 30.68 11.36
C ASP A 50 23.55 30.43 10.27
N GLY A 51 22.42 29.83 10.62
CA GLY A 51 21.28 29.58 9.75
C GLY A 51 20.25 30.69 9.83
N VAL A 52 19.40 30.75 8.81
CA VAL A 52 18.29 31.71 8.72
C VAL A 52 17.00 30.97 8.46
N ARG A 53 15.92 31.39 9.11
CA ARG A 53 14.58 30.87 8.86
C ARG A 53 13.83 31.77 7.88
N PRO A 54 13.36 31.27 6.72
CA PRO A 54 12.49 32.02 5.81
C PRO A 54 11.19 32.47 6.50
N VAL A 55 10.49 33.44 5.89
CA VAL A 55 9.23 33.97 6.45
C VAL A 55 8.13 32.91 6.46
N GLU A 56 7.99 32.15 5.36
CA GLU A 56 7.05 31.02 5.30
C GLU A 56 7.65 29.78 5.92
N GLN A 57 7.00 29.26 6.94
CA GLN A 57 7.47 28.12 7.74
C GLN A 57 6.62 26.84 7.57
N GLY A 58 5.54 26.88 6.74
CA GLY A 58 4.59 25.79 6.57
C GLY A 58 3.38 25.88 7.53
N GLU A 59 2.69 24.75 7.75
CA GLU A 59 1.40 24.70 8.46
C GLU A 59 1.51 24.64 10.01
N GLY A 60 2.59 25.18 10.59
CA GLY A 60 2.76 25.32 12.04
C GLY A 60 3.42 24.14 12.75
N ASP A 61 3.34 22.92 12.21
CA ASP A 61 4.00 21.70 12.68
C ASP A 61 5.26 21.34 11.86
N SER A 62 5.65 22.24 10.97
CA SER A 62 6.82 22.14 10.10
C SER A 62 7.60 23.43 10.09
N PHE A 63 8.89 23.37 9.73
CA PHE A 63 9.72 24.55 9.52
C PHE A 63 10.80 24.34 8.47
N VAL A 64 11.28 25.46 7.96
CA VAL A 64 12.38 25.55 7.00
C VAL A 64 13.52 26.33 7.62
N ALA A 65 14.75 25.89 7.40
CA ALA A 65 15.97 26.65 7.69
C ALA A 65 16.95 26.58 6.53
N ALA A 66 17.71 27.65 6.33
CA ALA A 66 18.68 27.78 5.25
C ALA A 66 20.07 28.10 5.82
N PHE A 67 21.09 27.44 5.32
CA PHE A 67 22.47 27.54 5.80
C PHE A 67 23.40 27.78 4.60
N ALA A 68 24.36 28.67 4.79
CA ALA A 68 25.42 28.90 3.79
C ALA A 68 26.40 27.70 3.71
N ARG A 69 26.53 26.92 4.78
CA ARG A 69 27.44 25.77 4.90
C ARG A 69 26.66 24.49 5.24
N ALA A 70 26.99 23.40 4.56
CA ALA A 70 26.33 22.13 4.77
C ALA A 70 26.62 21.53 6.18
N GLY A 71 27.83 21.73 6.71
CA GLY A 71 28.22 21.27 8.06
C GLY A 71 27.34 21.89 9.15
N ASP A 72 27.05 23.20 9.05
CA ASP A 72 26.21 23.90 10.03
C ASP A 72 24.78 23.36 10.01
N ALA A 73 24.24 23.08 8.82
CA ALA A 73 22.92 22.45 8.67
C ALA A 73 22.85 21.05 9.29
N VAL A 74 23.89 20.23 9.10
CA VAL A 74 23.96 18.86 9.64
C VAL A 74 24.13 18.86 11.15
N THR A 75 24.95 19.76 11.70
CA THR A 75 25.11 19.92 13.15
C THR A 75 23.80 20.40 13.79
N CYS A 76 23.14 21.39 13.20
CA CYS A 76 21.83 21.84 13.64
C CYS A 76 20.78 20.71 13.60
N ALA A 77 20.78 19.88 12.54
CA ALA A 77 19.87 18.73 12.44
C ALA A 77 20.11 17.71 13.55
N LEU A 78 21.36 17.42 13.87
CA LEU A 78 21.74 16.51 14.96
C LEU A 78 21.23 17.01 16.31
N GLU A 79 21.49 18.28 16.62
CA GLU A 79 21.08 18.88 17.89
C GLU A 79 19.55 18.97 18.01
N LEU A 80 18.82 19.23 16.91
CA LEU A 80 17.36 19.18 16.87
C LEU A 80 16.83 17.80 17.22
N GLN A 81 17.45 16.72 16.71
CA GLN A 81 17.05 15.35 17.05
C GLN A 81 17.39 14.95 18.49
N ARG A 82 18.43 15.55 19.09
CA ARG A 82 18.81 15.33 20.49
C ARG A 82 17.98 16.15 21.47
N ALA A 83 17.28 17.17 21.01
CA ALA A 83 16.45 18.04 21.86
C ALA A 83 15.26 17.27 22.45
N ASP A 84 14.92 17.56 23.71
CA ASP A 84 13.72 17.02 24.35
C ASP A 84 12.45 17.70 23.82
N LEU A 85 11.89 17.15 22.77
CA LEU A 85 10.68 17.63 22.13
C LEU A 85 9.43 16.76 22.41
N ALA A 86 9.52 15.80 23.34
CA ALA A 86 8.40 14.90 23.63
C ALA A 86 7.06 15.66 23.82
N PRO A 87 5.93 15.16 23.28
CA PRO A 87 5.74 13.85 22.64
C PRO A 87 6.05 13.81 21.13
N ILE A 88 6.45 14.95 20.51
CA ILE A 88 6.68 15.03 19.07
C ILE A 88 8.03 14.43 18.67
N LYS A 89 8.10 13.92 17.44
CA LYS A 89 9.30 13.42 16.80
C LYS A 89 9.45 14.09 15.44
N LEU A 90 10.62 14.66 15.15
CA LEU A 90 10.86 15.36 13.90
C LEU A 90 11.32 14.39 12.81
N ARG A 91 10.75 14.52 11.60
CA ARG A 91 11.32 14.01 10.36
C ARG A 91 12.13 15.14 9.75
N ILE A 92 13.39 14.91 9.44
CA ILE A 92 14.29 15.95 8.92
C ILE A 92 14.85 15.52 7.58
N GLY A 93 14.77 16.40 6.57
CA GLY A 93 15.41 16.27 5.27
C GLY A 93 16.42 17.41 5.06
N VAL A 94 17.63 17.07 4.60
CA VAL A 94 18.71 18.03 4.31
C VAL A 94 19.16 17.88 2.86
N HIS A 95 19.19 18.99 2.10
CA HIS A 95 19.66 18.99 0.72
C HIS A 95 20.40 20.26 0.39
N THR A 96 21.52 20.14 -0.35
CA THR A 96 22.31 21.23 -0.85
C THR A 96 22.12 21.39 -2.35
N GLY A 97 21.88 22.63 -2.81
CA GLY A 97 21.71 22.94 -4.22
C GLY A 97 21.52 24.44 -4.45
N ASP A 98 21.47 24.82 -5.71
CA ASP A 98 21.22 26.21 -6.09
C ASP A 98 19.77 26.58 -5.77
N VAL A 99 19.60 27.71 -5.09
CA VAL A 99 18.28 28.20 -4.68
C VAL A 99 17.83 29.39 -5.52
N GLN A 100 16.50 29.52 -5.64
CA GLN A 100 15.84 30.67 -6.23
C GLN A 100 14.97 31.33 -5.13
N LEU A 101 15.09 32.62 -5.00
CA LEU A 101 14.18 33.40 -4.16
C LEU A 101 12.88 33.66 -4.92
N ARG A 102 11.74 33.39 -4.30
CA ARG A 102 10.41 33.78 -4.78
C ARG A 102 10.17 35.25 -4.52
N ASP A 103 10.60 35.72 -3.35
CA ASP A 103 10.55 37.09 -2.83
C ASP A 103 11.72 37.31 -1.85
N GLU A 104 11.81 38.49 -1.24
CA GLU A 104 12.92 38.80 -0.30
C GLU A 104 12.99 37.91 0.93
N GLY A 105 11.94 37.15 1.23
CA GLY A 105 11.84 36.33 2.45
C GLY A 105 11.65 34.83 2.23
N ASN A 106 11.55 34.34 0.97
CA ASN A 106 11.17 32.95 0.72
C ASN A 106 11.89 32.32 -0.47
N TYR A 107 12.14 31.00 -0.37
CA TYR A 107 12.69 30.20 -1.45
C TYR A 107 11.59 29.57 -2.31
N ALA A 108 11.94 29.34 -3.60
CA ALA A 108 11.16 28.57 -4.55
C ALA A 108 12.08 27.67 -5.41
N GLY A 109 11.46 26.75 -6.16
CA GLY A 109 12.15 25.97 -7.17
C GLY A 109 12.54 24.56 -6.73
N THR A 110 13.48 23.96 -7.49
CA THR A 110 13.77 22.53 -7.41
C THR A 110 14.45 22.13 -6.10
N THR A 111 15.30 22.98 -5.53
CA THR A 111 16.07 22.67 -4.30
C THR A 111 15.17 22.52 -3.09
N ILE A 112 14.29 23.48 -2.84
CA ILE A 112 13.35 23.37 -1.70
C ILE A 112 12.36 22.22 -1.88
N ASN A 113 11.84 22.01 -3.11
CA ASN A 113 10.98 20.88 -3.41
C ASN A 113 11.67 19.54 -3.16
N LYS A 114 12.93 19.41 -3.57
CA LYS A 114 13.72 18.19 -3.33
C LYS A 114 13.99 17.95 -1.86
N THR A 115 14.26 19.01 -1.08
CA THR A 115 14.44 18.92 0.37
C THR A 115 13.14 18.46 1.05
N ALA A 116 11.99 18.99 0.62
CA ALA A 116 10.69 18.55 1.14
C ALA A 116 10.42 17.06 0.86
N ARG A 117 10.73 16.59 -0.36
CA ARG A 117 10.58 15.18 -0.71
C ARG A 117 11.54 14.26 0.06
N LEU A 118 12.75 14.70 0.36
CA LEU A 118 13.66 13.96 1.23
C LEU A 118 13.11 13.85 2.66
N ARG A 119 12.61 14.95 3.23
CA ARG A 119 11.96 14.94 4.55
C ARG A 119 10.82 13.94 4.60
N ASP A 120 9.98 13.88 3.55
CA ASP A 120 8.84 12.98 3.46
C ASP A 120 9.23 11.50 3.49
N LEU A 121 10.47 11.15 3.10
CA LEU A 121 11.00 9.78 3.20
C LEU A 121 11.31 9.36 4.63
N ALA A 122 11.64 10.29 5.51
CA ALA A 122 12.11 10.01 6.86
C ALA A 122 10.99 9.57 7.81
N HIS A 123 11.37 8.85 8.86
CA HIS A 123 10.54 8.54 10.02
C HIS A 123 10.79 9.55 11.15
N GLY A 124 9.86 9.64 12.10
CA GLY A 124 10.04 10.48 13.29
C GLY A 124 11.28 10.09 14.08
N GLY A 125 12.19 11.04 14.33
CA GLY A 125 13.50 10.84 14.91
C GLY A 125 14.60 10.57 13.89
N GLN A 126 14.29 10.55 12.58
CA GLN A 126 15.26 10.28 11.52
C GLN A 126 15.63 11.54 10.76
N THR A 127 16.93 11.71 10.49
CA THR A 127 17.45 12.74 9.57
C THR A 127 18.05 12.07 8.35
N VAL A 128 17.56 12.45 7.17
CA VAL A 128 18.06 11.97 5.88
C VAL A 128 18.62 13.10 5.05
N MET A 129 19.62 12.82 4.21
CA MET A 129 20.24 13.81 3.34
C MET A 129 20.51 13.26 1.96
N SER A 130 20.62 14.17 0.99
CA SER A 130 21.02 13.80 -0.37
C SER A 130 22.52 13.61 -0.51
N ALA A 131 22.96 12.87 -1.55
CA ALA A 131 24.38 12.74 -1.90
C ALA A 131 25.10 14.08 -2.04
N ALA A 132 24.44 15.12 -2.57
CA ALA A 132 25.03 16.45 -2.68
C ALA A 132 25.38 17.08 -1.31
N THR A 133 24.59 16.81 -0.28
CA THR A 133 24.93 17.23 1.07
C THR A 133 26.00 16.32 1.69
N GLU A 134 25.85 14.99 1.52
CA GLU A 134 26.79 13.98 2.01
C GLU A 134 28.22 14.29 1.56
N GLU A 135 28.44 14.52 0.25
CA GLU A 135 29.73 14.85 -0.34
C GLU A 135 30.38 16.13 0.26
N MET A 136 29.56 17.07 0.74
CA MET A 136 30.04 18.31 1.34
C MET A 136 30.40 18.19 2.82
N VAL A 137 29.88 17.17 3.51
CA VAL A 137 30.03 17.02 4.97
C VAL A 137 30.84 15.80 5.39
N GLU A 138 31.26 14.95 4.46
CA GLU A 138 31.96 13.69 4.73
C GLU A 138 33.16 13.88 5.66
N ASP A 139 33.95 14.95 5.47
CA ASP A 139 35.12 15.30 6.29
C ASP A 139 34.81 16.26 7.44
N GLN A 140 33.54 16.66 7.65
CA GLN A 140 33.14 17.70 8.60
C GLN A 140 31.89 17.28 9.42
N LEU A 141 31.74 15.98 9.64
CA LEU A 141 30.66 15.48 10.49
C LEU A 141 30.87 15.89 11.97
N PRO A 142 29.78 16.14 12.72
CA PRO A 142 29.85 16.33 14.17
C PRO A 142 30.55 15.15 14.84
N GLU A 143 31.14 15.40 16.02
CA GLU A 143 31.83 14.38 16.82
C GLU A 143 30.90 13.16 17.05
N GLU A 144 31.44 11.95 16.92
CA GLU A 144 30.76 10.66 17.03
C GLU A 144 29.61 10.44 16.02
N ALA A 145 29.34 11.37 15.11
CA ALA A 145 28.33 11.17 14.05
C ALA A 145 28.91 10.37 12.86
N TRP A 146 28.06 9.57 12.22
CA TRP A 146 28.40 8.87 10.97
C TRP A 146 27.22 8.88 10.01
N LEU A 147 27.48 8.56 8.74
CA LEU A 147 26.46 8.42 7.72
C LEU A 147 26.25 6.94 7.36
N THR A 148 24.98 6.56 7.18
CA THR A 148 24.59 5.24 6.69
C THR A 148 23.92 5.41 5.33
N ASP A 149 24.47 4.76 4.28
CA ASP A 149 23.88 4.76 2.95
C ASP A 149 22.56 3.96 2.95
N LEU A 150 21.48 4.61 2.61
CA LEU A 150 20.17 3.99 2.50
C LEU A 150 19.82 3.61 1.04
N GLY A 151 20.73 3.83 0.10
CA GLY A 151 20.55 3.50 -1.31
C GLY A 151 19.92 4.61 -2.15
N ARG A 152 19.49 4.24 -3.37
CA ARG A 152 18.90 5.18 -4.33
C ARG A 152 17.38 5.07 -4.32
N HIS A 153 16.71 6.21 -4.15
CA HIS A 153 15.25 6.27 -4.06
C HIS A 153 14.66 7.25 -5.08
N GLY A 154 13.53 6.87 -5.68
CA GLY A 154 12.69 7.77 -6.46
C GLY A 154 12.04 8.80 -5.53
N LEU A 155 12.15 10.08 -5.85
CA LEU A 155 11.41 11.13 -5.15
C LEU A 155 10.19 11.51 -5.99
N ARG A 156 9.05 11.65 -5.33
CA ARG A 156 7.78 12.00 -5.99
C ARG A 156 7.96 13.25 -6.86
N ASP A 157 7.46 13.22 -8.09
CA ASP A 157 7.50 14.31 -9.08
C ASP A 157 8.91 14.69 -9.56
N LEU A 158 9.95 13.90 -9.22
CA LEU A 158 11.32 14.11 -9.71
C LEU A 158 11.74 13.00 -10.67
N PRO A 159 12.34 13.35 -11.84
CA PRO A 159 12.59 12.38 -12.91
C PRO A 159 13.79 11.45 -12.65
N ARG A 160 14.59 11.71 -11.62
CA ARG A 160 15.81 10.95 -11.31
C ARG A 160 15.80 10.48 -9.87
N SER A 161 16.18 9.21 -9.65
CA SER A 161 16.44 8.69 -8.31
C SER A 161 17.62 9.40 -7.64
N VAL A 162 17.51 9.62 -6.34
CA VAL A 162 18.50 10.30 -5.50
C VAL A 162 19.09 9.30 -4.54
N ARG A 163 20.42 9.29 -4.37
CA ARG A 163 21.06 8.56 -3.28
C ARG A 163 20.77 9.29 -1.98
N VAL A 164 20.38 8.54 -0.95
CA VAL A 164 19.94 9.05 0.34
C VAL A 164 20.79 8.42 1.42
N SER A 165 21.32 9.25 2.33
CA SER A 165 22.07 8.80 3.48
C SER A 165 21.40 9.27 4.77
N GLN A 166 21.51 8.48 5.84
CA GLN A 166 21.00 8.80 7.17
C GLN A 166 22.10 9.34 8.03
N LEU A 167 21.84 10.43 8.76
CA LEU A 167 22.69 10.91 9.85
C LEU A 167 22.44 10.06 11.10
N CYS A 168 23.50 9.47 11.63
CA CYS A 168 23.49 8.59 12.80
C CYS A 168 24.36 9.17 13.91
N HIS A 169 24.01 8.88 15.17
CA HIS A 169 24.77 9.26 16.36
C HIS A 169 24.46 8.28 17.51
N PRO A 170 25.38 7.98 18.45
CA PRO A 170 25.12 7.05 19.56
C PRO A 170 23.90 7.42 20.43
N ASP A 171 23.64 8.71 20.63
CA ASP A 171 22.51 9.20 21.42
C ASP A 171 21.17 9.13 20.69
N LEU A 172 21.14 8.77 19.41
CA LEU A 172 19.93 8.74 18.59
C LEU A 172 19.49 7.31 18.31
N ARG A 173 18.23 7.17 17.95
CA ARG A 173 17.76 5.97 17.29
C ARG A 173 18.36 5.90 15.89
N ASN A 174 19.07 4.81 15.58
CA ASN A 174 19.72 4.62 14.28
C ASN A 174 19.05 3.55 13.40
N GLU A 175 18.20 2.70 13.97
CA GLU A 175 17.46 1.67 13.22
C GLU A 175 16.03 2.12 12.96
N PHE A 176 15.67 2.22 11.69
CA PHE A 176 14.35 2.60 11.22
C PHE A 176 13.82 1.58 10.22
N PRO A 177 12.49 1.48 10.04
CA PRO A 177 11.91 0.79 8.89
C PRO A 177 12.45 1.35 7.57
N PRO A 178 12.25 0.65 6.44
CA PRO A 178 12.58 1.20 5.12
C PRO A 178 12.01 2.60 4.94
N LEU A 179 12.75 3.46 4.21
CA LEU A 179 12.31 4.83 3.94
C LEU A 179 10.90 4.87 3.38
N ARG A 180 10.13 5.90 3.74
CA ARG A 180 8.78 6.17 3.23
C ARG A 180 8.84 6.67 1.78
N THR A 181 9.41 5.89 0.88
CA THR A 181 9.41 6.23 -0.53
C THR A 181 7.98 6.23 -1.06
N THR A 182 7.68 7.04 -2.08
CA THR A 182 6.44 6.89 -2.85
C THR A 182 6.32 5.47 -3.40
N ASP A 183 7.47 4.82 -3.64
CA ASP A 183 7.56 3.42 -3.97
C ASP A 183 7.22 2.52 -2.75
N ALA A 184 7.46 2.94 -1.51
CA ALA A 184 7.06 2.20 -0.30
C ALA A 184 5.58 2.42 0.10
N VAL A 185 4.97 3.55 -0.30
CA VAL A 185 3.51 3.78 -0.20
C VAL A 185 2.80 3.21 -1.42
N ALA A 186 3.46 3.16 -2.60
CA ALA A 186 3.07 2.31 -3.73
C ALA A 186 3.47 0.84 -3.52
N ALA A 187 4.31 0.55 -2.52
CA ALA A 187 4.76 -0.80 -2.20
C ALA A 187 3.64 -1.74 -1.76
N ASN A 188 2.48 -1.21 -1.37
CA ASN A 188 1.32 -2.05 -1.09
C ASN A 188 0.02 -1.25 -1.24
N ASN A 189 -0.61 -1.33 -2.42
CA ASN A 189 -1.94 -0.79 -2.68
C ASN A 189 -3.04 -1.85 -2.50
N LEU A 190 -2.79 -2.92 -1.73
CA LEU A 190 -3.78 -3.94 -1.44
C LEU A 190 -5.01 -3.33 -0.77
N PRO A 191 -6.22 -3.70 -1.21
CA PRO A 191 -7.45 -3.21 -0.61
C PRO A 191 -7.56 -3.61 0.86
N THR A 192 -7.92 -2.65 1.72
CA THR A 192 -8.18 -2.92 3.14
C THR A 192 -9.36 -3.87 3.30
N GLN A 193 -9.13 -4.99 3.97
CA GLN A 193 -10.19 -5.97 4.27
C GLN A 193 -10.95 -5.55 5.52
N LEU A 194 -12.23 -5.21 5.37
CA LEU A 194 -13.10 -4.76 6.48
C LEU A 194 -13.61 -5.91 7.36
N THR A 195 -13.42 -7.16 6.93
CA THR A 195 -13.87 -8.36 7.65
C THR A 195 -12.72 -9.34 7.79
N SER A 196 -12.72 -10.13 8.87
CA SER A 196 -11.74 -11.20 9.12
C SER A 196 -11.62 -12.16 7.93
N PHE A 197 -10.40 -12.59 7.63
CA PHE A 197 -10.15 -13.72 6.77
C PHE A 197 -10.27 -14.99 7.62
N VAL A 198 -11.06 -15.98 7.16
CA VAL A 198 -11.35 -17.20 7.90
C VAL A 198 -10.82 -18.40 7.12
N GLY A 199 -10.13 -19.30 7.83
CA GLY A 199 -9.63 -20.56 7.31
C GLY A 199 -8.46 -20.42 6.31
N ARG A 200 -8.25 -21.49 5.53
CA ARG A 200 -7.32 -21.58 4.38
C ARG A 200 -5.84 -21.39 4.72
N ALA A 201 -5.42 -21.68 5.96
CA ALA A 201 -4.01 -21.53 6.34
C ALA A 201 -3.08 -22.40 5.47
N ALA A 202 -3.46 -23.67 5.23
CA ALA A 202 -2.69 -24.59 4.39
C ALA A 202 -2.60 -24.10 2.92
N GLN A 203 -3.72 -23.60 2.38
CA GLN A 203 -3.77 -23.06 1.01
C GLN A 203 -2.89 -21.83 0.84
N ILE A 204 -2.87 -20.94 1.84
CA ILE A 204 -1.99 -19.77 1.83
C ILE A 204 -0.52 -20.19 1.79
N GLU A 205 -0.13 -21.18 2.61
CA GLU A 205 1.25 -21.71 2.61
C GLU A 205 1.62 -22.35 1.30
N GLU A 206 0.73 -23.13 0.70
CA GLU A 206 0.95 -23.78 -0.58
C GLU A 206 1.12 -22.76 -1.72
N ILE A 207 0.21 -21.77 -1.82
CA ILE A 207 0.31 -20.70 -2.82
C ILE A 207 1.56 -19.86 -2.60
N SER A 208 1.91 -19.55 -1.35
CA SER A 208 3.12 -18.80 -1.03
C SER A 208 4.39 -19.55 -1.46
N ARG A 209 4.41 -20.88 -1.30
CA ARG A 209 5.50 -21.72 -1.77
C ARG A 209 5.58 -21.71 -3.30
N SER A 210 4.45 -21.87 -3.99
CA SER A 210 4.41 -21.79 -5.45
C SER A 210 4.92 -20.45 -5.96
N LEU A 211 4.55 -19.32 -5.33
CA LEU A 211 5.03 -17.98 -5.71
C LEU A 211 6.52 -17.74 -5.39
N ALA A 212 7.12 -18.53 -4.50
CA ALA A 212 8.56 -18.49 -4.25
C ALA A 212 9.38 -19.27 -5.30
N GLU A 213 8.77 -20.28 -5.90
CA GLU A 213 9.40 -21.17 -6.90
C GLU A 213 9.07 -20.73 -8.33
N ASP A 214 7.87 -20.20 -8.56
CA ASP A 214 7.32 -19.87 -9.87
C ASP A 214 7.02 -18.38 -10.00
N ARG A 215 7.13 -17.86 -11.20
CA ARG A 215 6.92 -16.43 -11.49
C ARG A 215 5.48 -16.07 -11.86
N LEU A 216 4.63 -17.07 -12.11
CA LEU A 216 3.21 -16.88 -12.43
C LEU A 216 2.37 -17.94 -11.75
N VAL A 217 1.52 -17.51 -10.84
CA VAL A 217 0.49 -18.36 -10.23
C VAL A 217 -0.88 -17.77 -10.52
N THR A 218 -1.77 -18.57 -11.08
CA THR A 218 -3.16 -18.16 -11.34
C THR A 218 -4.12 -18.91 -10.43
N LEU A 219 -4.83 -18.17 -9.58
CA LEU A 219 -5.90 -18.70 -8.74
C LEU A 219 -7.17 -18.85 -9.57
N THR A 220 -7.57 -20.07 -9.87
CA THR A 220 -8.78 -20.34 -10.66
C THR A 220 -9.92 -20.87 -9.78
N GLY A 221 -11.15 -20.79 -10.28
CA GLY A 221 -12.33 -21.34 -9.62
C GLY A 221 -13.59 -20.52 -9.81
N ALA A 222 -14.71 -21.01 -9.27
CA ALA A 222 -16.03 -20.43 -9.43
C ALA A 222 -16.13 -18.99 -8.88
N GLY A 223 -17.08 -18.22 -9.40
CA GLY A 223 -17.46 -16.92 -8.85
C GLY A 223 -17.94 -17.06 -7.41
N GLY A 224 -17.42 -16.26 -6.48
CA GLY A 224 -17.77 -16.38 -5.07
C GLY A 224 -16.93 -17.36 -4.25
N ALA A 225 -15.99 -18.11 -4.88
CA ALA A 225 -15.06 -19.01 -4.18
C ALA A 225 -14.03 -18.30 -3.29
N GLY A 226 -13.92 -16.97 -3.37
CA GLY A 226 -13.02 -16.18 -2.53
C GLY A 226 -11.61 -16.01 -3.10
N LYS A 227 -11.41 -16.16 -4.42
CA LYS A 227 -10.12 -15.98 -5.10
C LYS A 227 -9.44 -14.64 -4.78
N THR A 228 -10.15 -13.54 -4.98
CA THR A 228 -9.67 -12.18 -4.70
C THR A 228 -9.21 -12.03 -3.24
N ARG A 229 -10.01 -12.50 -2.28
CA ARG A 229 -9.65 -12.42 -0.86
C ARG A 229 -8.41 -13.24 -0.53
N LEU A 230 -8.32 -14.44 -1.10
CA LEU A 230 -7.16 -15.32 -0.93
C LEU A 230 -5.90 -14.69 -1.55
N ALA A 231 -6.01 -14.11 -2.76
CA ALA A 231 -4.89 -13.41 -3.40
C ALA A 231 -4.38 -12.22 -2.57
N ILE A 232 -5.29 -11.40 -2.01
CA ILE A 232 -4.94 -10.26 -1.17
C ILE A 232 -4.24 -10.74 0.11
N GLU A 233 -4.75 -11.80 0.75
CA GLU A 233 -4.16 -12.36 1.98
C GLU A 233 -2.77 -12.92 1.74
N VAL A 234 -2.58 -13.71 0.67
CA VAL A 234 -1.27 -14.25 0.26
C VAL A 234 -0.30 -13.11 -0.06
N ALA A 235 -0.72 -12.15 -0.87
CA ALA A 235 0.11 -11.01 -1.26
C ALA A 235 0.53 -10.15 -0.06
N GLY A 236 -0.38 -9.95 0.90
CA GLY A 236 -0.10 -9.24 2.15
C GLY A 236 0.96 -9.96 3.01
N ARG A 237 0.87 -11.28 3.14
CA ARG A 237 1.85 -12.09 3.90
C ARG A 237 3.21 -12.16 3.23
N MET A 238 3.24 -12.18 1.91
CA MET A 238 4.47 -12.24 1.14
C MET A 238 5.15 -10.90 0.91
N GLY A 239 4.52 -9.77 1.30
CA GLY A 239 5.02 -8.42 1.03
C GLY A 239 6.47 -8.19 1.43
N SER A 240 6.94 -8.79 2.53
CA SER A 240 8.34 -8.70 2.98
C SER A 240 9.36 -9.39 2.07
N GLN A 241 8.93 -10.28 1.18
CA GLN A 241 9.80 -10.99 0.23
C GLN A 241 10.01 -10.19 -1.08
N PHE A 242 9.23 -9.13 -1.28
CA PHE A 242 9.28 -8.26 -2.45
C PHE A 242 9.73 -6.85 -2.03
N PRO A 243 11.05 -6.58 -2.07
CA PRO A 243 11.62 -5.30 -1.63
C PRO A 243 11.04 -4.08 -2.35
N ASP A 244 10.63 -4.24 -3.62
CA ASP A 244 10.01 -3.18 -4.41
C ASP A 244 8.48 -3.18 -4.31
N GLY A 245 7.92 -4.03 -3.42
CA GLY A 245 6.54 -4.01 -2.96
C GLY A 245 5.58 -4.95 -3.66
N VAL A 246 4.29 -4.74 -3.36
CA VAL A 246 3.15 -5.47 -3.92
C VAL A 246 2.24 -4.49 -4.63
N CYS A 247 1.93 -4.73 -5.89
CA CYS A 247 1.02 -3.90 -6.67
C CYS A 247 -0.24 -4.70 -7.05
N TYR A 248 -1.39 -4.23 -6.59
CA TYR A 248 -2.70 -4.79 -6.88
C TYR A 248 -3.40 -4.00 -7.98
N ALA A 249 -3.80 -4.68 -9.05
CA ALA A 249 -4.55 -4.14 -10.17
C ALA A 249 -5.91 -4.84 -10.29
N ASP A 250 -6.99 -4.12 -9.95
CA ASP A 250 -8.36 -4.59 -10.14
C ASP A 250 -8.80 -4.35 -11.59
N LEU A 251 -8.99 -5.42 -12.35
CA LEU A 251 -9.47 -5.36 -13.74
C LEU A 251 -10.99 -5.39 -13.84
N ALA A 252 -11.72 -5.64 -12.75
CA ALA A 252 -13.18 -5.73 -12.77
C ALA A 252 -13.92 -4.50 -13.32
N PRO A 253 -13.44 -3.26 -13.09
CA PRO A 253 -14.14 -2.05 -13.58
C PRO A 253 -13.96 -1.78 -15.06
N ILE A 254 -12.97 -2.39 -15.73
CA ILE A 254 -12.64 -2.10 -17.12
C ILE A 254 -13.28 -3.10 -18.08
N THR A 255 -13.67 -2.64 -19.27
CA THR A 255 -14.35 -3.45 -20.28
C THR A 255 -13.58 -3.54 -21.60
N HIS A 256 -12.55 -2.71 -21.79
CA HIS A 256 -11.78 -2.66 -23.02
C HIS A 256 -10.37 -3.19 -22.79
N ARG A 257 -9.91 -4.07 -23.68
CA ARG A 257 -8.60 -4.72 -23.63
C ARG A 257 -7.42 -3.72 -23.53
N ASP A 258 -7.51 -2.58 -24.22
CA ASP A 258 -6.45 -1.56 -24.27
C ASP A 258 -6.24 -0.84 -22.94
N LEU A 259 -7.20 -0.97 -22.00
CA LEU A 259 -7.13 -0.37 -20.68
C LEU A 259 -6.37 -1.24 -19.65
N VAL A 260 -6.07 -2.51 -19.97
CA VAL A 260 -5.35 -3.41 -19.06
C VAL A 260 -3.97 -2.86 -18.70
N PRO A 261 -3.08 -2.50 -19.66
CA PRO A 261 -1.78 -1.93 -19.33
C PRO A 261 -1.88 -0.59 -18.58
N LEU A 262 -2.87 0.24 -18.92
CA LEU A 262 -3.11 1.53 -18.25
C LEU A 262 -3.53 1.35 -16.80
N THR A 263 -4.40 0.37 -16.52
CA THR A 263 -4.86 0.06 -15.16
C THR A 263 -3.70 -0.40 -14.29
N VAL A 264 -2.84 -1.27 -14.80
CA VAL A 264 -1.63 -1.72 -14.08
C VAL A 264 -0.63 -0.58 -13.90
N ALA A 265 -0.43 0.26 -14.92
CA ALA A 265 0.46 1.44 -14.82
C ALA A 265 -0.04 2.43 -13.75
N ARG A 266 -1.35 2.68 -13.69
CA ARG A 266 -1.96 3.52 -12.65
C ARG A 266 -1.84 2.92 -11.25
N ALA A 267 -2.02 1.61 -11.12
CA ALA A 267 -1.81 0.90 -9.87
C ALA A 267 -0.36 1.03 -9.36
N LEU A 268 0.60 1.09 -10.28
CA LEU A 268 2.02 1.35 -10.00
C LEU A 268 2.35 2.83 -9.80
N GLY A 269 1.36 3.74 -9.88
CA GLY A 269 1.57 5.19 -9.76
C GLY A 269 2.34 5.81 -10.92
N LEU A 270 2.36 5.15 -12.10
CA LEU A 270 3.09 5.66 -13.26
C LEU A 270 2.29 6.77 -13.96
N PRO A 271 2.94 7.88 -14.31
CA PRO A 271 2.28 8.95 -15.05
C PRO A 271 2.00 8.54 -16.50
N ASP A 272 0.87 9.00 -17.03
CA ASP A 272 0.58 8.91 -18.46
C ASP A 272 1.52 9.84 -19.23
N GLN A 273 2.31 9.29 -20.16
CA GLN A 273 3.28 10.05 -20.96
C GLN A 273 2.81 10.15 -22.41
N PRO A 274 2.35 11.33 -22.87
CA PRO A 274 1.92 11.52 -24.25
C PRO A 274 3.01 11.11 -25.26
N GLY A 275 2.63 10.33 -26.27
CA GLY A 275 3.51 9.89 -27.34
C GLY A 275 4.34 8.63 -27.07
N ARG A 276 4.13 7.95 -25.92
CA ARG A 276 4.74 6.63 -25.64
C ARG A 276 3.69 5.56 -25.40
N SER A 277 4.00 4.32 -25.77
CA SER A 277 3.18 3.18 -25.41
C SER A 277 3.19 3.01 -23.90
N ILE A 278 2.00 2.91 -23.30
CA ILE A 278 1.86 2.70 -21.86
C ILE A 278 2.47 1.37 -21.43
N THR A 279 2.39 0.32 -22.25
CA THR A 279 3.04 -0.97 -22.01
C THR A 279 4.55 -0.83 -21.93
N GLN A 280 5.17 -0.08 -22.85
CA GLN A 280 6.62 0.17 -22.81
C GLN A 280 7.04 0.97 -21.56
N THR A 281 6.23 1.94 -21.15
CA THR A 281 6.47 2.73 -19.94
C THR A 281 6.41 1.82 -18.70
N LEU A 282 5.41 0.96 -18.64
CA LEU A 282 5.23 -0.02 -17.56
C LEU A 282 6.42 -0.99 -17.49
N LEU A 283 6.75 -1.66 -18.59
CA LEU A 283 7.85 -2.63 -18.63
C LEU A 283 9.18 -2.01 -18.20
N ARG A 284 9.46 -0.79 -18.67
CA ARG A 284 10.67 -0.05 -18.29
C ARG A 284 10.69 0.29 -16.79
N ALA A 285 9.55 0.64 -16.22
CA ALA A 285 9.44 1.01 -14.81
C ALA A 285 9.64 -0.17 -13.86
N VAL A 286 9.24 -1.40 -14.26
CA VAL A 286 9.32 -2.60 -13.41
C VAL A 286 10.45 -3.56 -13.76
N ARG A 287 11.23 -3.27 -14.81
CA ARG A 287 12.25 -4.16 -15.39
C ARG A 287 13.22 -4.75 -14.37
N ASP A 288 13.75 -3.89 -13.50
CA ASP A 288 14.79 -4.25 -12.53
C ASP A 288 14.23 -4.42 -11.10
N ARG A 289 12.90 -4.31 -10.94
CA ARG A 289 12.23 -4.38 -9.63
C ARG A 289 11.93 -5.82 -9.24
N GLN A 290 12.10 -6.12 -7.97
CA GLN A 290 11.65 -7.36 -7.33
C GLN A 290 10.28 -7.11 -6.71
N LEU A 291 9.23 -7.28 -7.51
CA LEU A 291 7.87 -6.83 -7.26
C LEU A 291 6.88 -7.99 -7.44
N LEU A 292 5.86 -8.05 -6.58
CA LEU A 292 4.68 -8.89 -6.77
C LEU A 292 3.57 -8.09 -7.45
N LEU A 293 3.18 -8.47 -8.66
CA LEU A 293 1.99 -7.92 -9.33
C LEU A 293 0.79 -8.82 -9.09
N VAL A 294 -0.29 -8.29 -8.56
CA VAL A 294 -1.56 -8.99 -8.39
C VAL A 294 -2.55 -8.50 -9.44
N PHE A 295 -2.93 -9.39 -10.37
CA PHE A 295 -3.97 -9.13 -11.38
C PHE A 295 -5.27 -9.76 -10.92
N ASP A 296 -6.25 -8.95 -10.55
CA ASP A 296 -7.53 -9.46 -10.06
C ASP A 296 -8.65 -9.35 -11.10
N ASN A 297 -9.43 -10.42 -11.22
CA ASN A 297 -10.56 -10.54 -12.16
C ASN A 297 -10.18 -10.53 -13.64
N CYS A 298 -9.23 -11.36 -14.05
CA CYS A 298 -8.77 -11.47 -15.45
C CYS A 298 -9.82 -12.09 -16.40
N GLU A 299 -10.83 -12.80 -15.88
CA GLU A 299 -11.73 -13.66 -16.63
C GLU A 299 -12.46 -13.02 -17.83
N HIS A 300 -12.70 -11.72 -17.81
CA HIS A 300 -13.40 -11.02 -18.92
C HIS A 300 -12.44 -10.30 -19.88
N LEU A 301 -11.14 -10.34 -19.61
CA LEU A 301 -10.07 -9.74 -20.40
C LEU A 301 -8.87 -10.69 -20.52
N LEU A 302 -9.13 -11.99 -20.66
CA LEU A 302 -8.12 -13.06 -20.62
C LEU A 302 -6.97 -12.83 -21.59
N GLU A 303 -7.27 -12.62 -22.89
CA GLU A 303 -6.26 -12.41 -23.91
C GLU A 303 -5.37 -11.19 -23.59
N ALA A 304 -5.98 -10.05 -23.24
CA ALA A 304 -5.21 -8.84 -22.93
C ALA A 304 -4.40 -8.97 -21.64
N SER A 305 -4.92 -9.72 -20.66
CA SER A 305 -4.19 -10.03 -19.44
C SER A 305 -3.02 -10.98 -19.73
N ALA A 306 -3.23 -12.03 -20.53
CA ALA A 306 -2.21 -12.96 -20.95
C ALA A 306 -1.11 -12.28 -21.76
N ASP A 307 -1.45 -11.41 -22.71
CA ASP A 307 -0.50 -10.61 -23.49
C ASP A 307 0.40 -9.77 -22.58
N LEU A 308 -0.20 -9.01 -21.64
CA LEU A 308 0.58 -8.18 -20.72
C LEU A 308 1.42 -9.01 -19.75
N VAL A 309 0.90 -10.12 -19.22
CA VAL A 309 1.62 -11.05 -18.35
C VAL A 309 2.83 -11.62 -19.08
N ASN A 310 2.66 -12.05 -20.34
CA ASN A 310 3.74 -12.57 -21.16
C ASN A 310 4.84 -11.51 -21.41
N ASP A 311 4.45 -10.27 -21.75
CA ASP A 311 5.39 -9.15 -21.92
C ASP A 311 6.18 -8.85 -20.64
N VAL A 312 5.52 -8.86 -19.49
CA VAL A 312 6.16 -8.63 -18.17
C VAL A 312 7.13 -9.78 -17.85
N LEU A 313 6.71 -11.04 -18.01
CA LEU A 313 7.56 -12.18 -17.71
C LEU A 313 8.79 -12.27 -18.64
N ALA A 314 8.65 -11.85 -19.89
CA ALA A 314 9.75 -11.81 -20.86
C ALA A 314 10.73 -10.67 -20.60
N GLY A 315 10.21 -9.47 -20.24
CA GLY A 315 11.01 -8.25 -20.10
C GLY A 315 11.52 -7.93 -18.69
N CYS A 316 10.94 -8.54 -17.65
CA CYS A 316 11.15 -8.18 -16.25
C CYS A 316 11.45 -9.41 -15.38
N PRO A 317 12.71 -9.89 -15.34
CA PRO A 317 13.07 -11.20 -14.79
C PRO A 317 12.84 -11.37 -13.28
N ARG A 318 12.69 -10.27 -12.54
CA ARG A 318 12.51 -10.28 -11.08
C ARG A 318 11.07 -10.01 -10.64
N VAL A 319 10.14 -9.85 -11.58
CA VAL A 319 8.73 -9.70 -11.30
C VAL A 319 8.07 -11.06 -11.15
N THR A 320 7.26 -11.20 -10.10
CA THR A 320 6.37 -12.36 -9.87
C THR A 320 4.92 -11.89 -10.01
N ILE A 321 4.06 -12.74 -10.55
CA ILE A 321 2.66 -12.41 -10.83
C ILE A 321 1.74 -13.40 -10.12
N LEU A 322 0.74 -12.87 -9.42
CA LEU A 322 -0.39 -13.60 -8.87
C LEU A 322 -1.66 -13.14 -9.58
N ALA A 323 -2.28 -14.01 -10.35
CA ALA A 323 -3.51 -13.69 -11.06
C ALA A 323 -4.73 -14.35 -10.41
N THR A 324 -5.91 -13.74 -10.52
CA THR A 324 -7.18 -14.40 -10.25
C THR A 324 -8.04 -14.43 -11.50
N SER A 325 -8.61 -15.56 -11.79
CA SER A 325 -9.46 -15.77 -12.96
C SER A 325 -10.44 -16.93 -12.71
N ARG A 326 -11.39 -17.13 -13.60
CA ARG A 326 -12.22 -18.35 -13.60
C ARG A 326 -11.55 -19.51 -14.30
N GLU A 327 -10.72 -19.20 -15.25
CA GLU A 327 -9.96 -20.14 -16.07
C GLU A 327 -8.49 -19.70 -16.15
N PRO A 328 -7.56 -20.60 -16.51
CA PRO A 328 -6.16 -20.26 -16.66
C PRO A 328 -5.92 -19.20 -17.74
N LEU A 329 -4.84 -18.41 -17.59
CA LEU A 329 -4.39 -17.44 -18.61
C LEU A 329 -3.73 -18.11 -19.81
N LEU A 330 -3.33 -19.37 -19.69
CA LEU A 330 -2.63 -20.16 -20.71
C LEU A 330 -1.29 -19.55 -21.16
N VAL A 331 -0.59 -18.91 -20.23
CA VAL A 331 0.76 -18.34 -20.44
C VAL A 331 1.81 -19.38 -20.08
N ALA A 332 2.91 -19.40 -20.83
CA ALA A 332 4.00 -20.33 -20.58
C ALA A 332 4.61 -20.14 -19.17
N GLY A 333 4.76 -21.22 -18.42
CA GLY A 333 5.24 -21.19 -17.02
C GLY A 333 4.16 -20.86 -16.00
N GLU A 334 2.89 -20.83 -16.39
CA GLU A 334 1.77 -20.64 -15.46
C GLU A 334 1.57 -21.86 -14.56
N VAL A 335 1.52 -21.63 -13.27
CA VAL A 335 1.01 -22.59 -12.29
C VAL A 335 -0.46 -22.28 -12.01
N ASN A 336 -1.34 -23.17 -12.45
CA ASN A 336 -2.76 -23.06 -12.20
C ASN A 336 -3.12 -23.69 -10.84
N TRP A 337 -3.58 -22.87 -9.91
CA TRP A 337 -4.01 -23.30 -8.58
C TRP A 337 -5.53 -23.14 -8.43
N GLN A 338 -6.23 -24.27 -8.34
CA GLN A 338 -7.69 -24.27 -8.22
C GLN A 338 -8.11 -23.99 -6.77
N VAL A 339 -8.87 -22.90 -6.55
CA VAL A 339 -9.39 -22.52 -5.24
C VAL A 339 -10.57 -23.40 -4.86
N PRO A 340 -10.44 -24.28 -3.86
CA PRO A 340 -11.53 -25.16 -3.42
C PRO A 340 -12.60 -24.36 -2.63
N SER A 341 -13.76 -24.96 -2.46
CA SER A 341 -14.73 -24.54 -1.45
C SER A 341 -14.13 -24.65 -0.04
N LEU A 342 -14.70 -23.97 0.94
CA LEU A 342 -14.30 -24.10 2.33
C LEU A 342 -14.62 -25.50 2.86
N SER A 343 -13.77 -26.00 3.77
CA SER A 343 -14.04 -27.24 4.51
C SER A 343 -15.37 -27.12 5.24
N LEU A 344 -16.26 -28.10 5.05
CA LEU A 344 -17.58 -28.14 5.69
C LEU A 344 -17.51 -28.41 7.19
N ALA A 345 -16.46 -29.08 7.65
CA ALA A 345 -16.30 -29.45 9.04
C ALA A 345 -15.98 -28.22 9.94
N ASP A 346 -15.10 -27.35 9.47
CA ASP A 346 -14.51 -26.28 10.29
C ASP A 346 -14.69 -24.90 9.66
N GLU A 347 -14.05 -24.65 8.51
CA GLU A 347 -13.91 -23.31 7.92
C GLU A 347 -15.24 -22.68 7.50
N ALA A 348 -16.14 -23.46 6.93
CA ALA A 348 -17.46 -22.97 6.49
C ALA A 348 -18.33 -22.58 7.69
N VAL A 349 -18.32 -23.37 8.77
CA VAL A 349 -19.05 -23.11 10.01
C VAL A 349 -18.44 -21.90 10.73
N GLU A 350 -17.10 -21.78 10.76
CA GLU A 350 -16.41 -20.63 11.33
C GLU A 350 -16.77 -19.35 10.58
N LEU A 351 -16.75 -19.38 9.23
CA LEU A 351 -17.14 -18.23 8.40
C LEU A 351 -18.60 -17.83 8.65
N PHE A 352 -19.52 -18.80 8.66
CA PHE A 352 -20.92 -18.55 8.97
C PHE A 352 -21.06 -17.88 10.34
N THR A 353 -20.38 -18.41 11.36
CA THR A 353 -20.44 -17.92 12.74
C THR A 353 -19.93 -16.49 12.84
N ASP A 354 -18.77 -16.18 12.26
CA ASP A 354 -18.20 -14.82 12.25
C ASP A 354 -19.15 -13.81 11.59
N ARG A 355 -19.72 -14.17 10.45
CA ARG A 355 -20.64 -13.30 9.71
C ARG A 355 -22.01 -13.16 10.37
N ALA A 356 -22.50 -14.24 10.98
CA ALA A 356 -23.74 -14.23 11.75
C ALA A 356 -23.65 -13.34 13.00
N ARG A 357 -22.51 -13.36 13.71
CA ARG A 357 -22.24 -12.46 14.86
C ARG A 357 -22.22 -10.98 14.45
N ARG A 358 -21.75 -10.66 13.25
CA ARG A 358 -21.80 -9.29 12.73
C ARG A 358 -23.23 -8.83 12.43
N ALA A 359 -24.09 -9.76 12.00
CA ALA A 359 -25.50 -9.48 11.75
C ALA A 359 -26.35 -9.45 13.03
N ARG A 360 -26.01 -10.32 13.99
CA ARG A 360 -26.66 -10.46 15.29
C ARG A 360 -25.58 -10.77 16.37
N PRO A 361 -25.19 -9.76 17.19
CA PRO A 361 -24.05 -9.89 18.12
C PRO A 361 -24.17 -11.03 19.15
N ASP A 362 -25.35 -11.40 19.54
CA ASP A 362 -25.65 -12.48 20.49
C ASP A 362 -25.68 -13.87 19.83
N PHE A 363 -25.45 -13.98 18.54
CA PHE A 363 -25.42 -15.26 17.85
C PHE A 363 -24.22 -16.12 18.31
N ALA A 364 -24.51 -17.35 18.67
CA ALA A 364 -23.50 -18.36 18.99
C ALA A 364 -23.92 -19.72 18.41
N VAL A 365 -22.92 -20.45 17.93
CA VAL A 365 -23.11 -21.88 17.62
C VAL A 365 -22.98 -22.64 18.91
N THR A 366 -23.98 -23.49 19.19
CA THR A 366 -24.12 -24.34 20.38
C THR A 366 -24.45 -25.76 19.93
N ASP A 367 -24.39 -26.71 20.83
CA ASP A 367 -24.78 -28.11 20.55
C ASP A 367 -26.20 -28.22 19.98
N LEU A 368 -27.08 -27.27 20.30
CA LEU A 368 -28.48 -27.27 19.86
C LEU A 368 -28.68 -26.82 18.41
N ASN A 369 -27.72 -26.07 17.83
CA ASN A 369 -27.86 -25.48 16.51
C ASN A 369 -26.68 -25.80 15.55
N SER A 370 -25.66 -26.51 16.05
CA SER A 370 -24.46 -26.82 15.25
C SER A 370 -24.78 -27.67 14.02
N GLU A 371 -25.68 -28.63 14.16
CA GLU A 371 -26.12 -29.46 13.02
C GLU A 371 -26.84 -28.64 11.97
N THR A 372 -27.72 -27.71 12.38
CA THR A 372 -28.47 -26.84 11.44
C THR A 372 -27.51 -25.89 10.71
N VAL A 373 -26.50 -25.33 11.41
CA VAL A 373 -25.47 -24.48 10.78
C VAL A 373 -24.64 -25.29 9.78
N THR A 374 -24.24 -26.50 10.15
CA THR A 374 -23.50 -27.40 9.26
C THR A 374 -24.32 -27.77 8.01
N GLU A 375 -25.62 -28.04 8.19
CA GLU A 375 -26.53 -28.32 7.08
C GLU A 375 -26.69 -27.12 6.13
N ILE A 376 -26.76 -25.88 6.66
CA ILE A 376 -26.75 -24.65 5.85
C ILE A 376 -25.45 -24.60 5.03
N CYS A 377 -24.28 -24.76 5.66
CA CYS A 377 -22.99 -24.72 4.98
C CYS A 377 -22.88 -25.82 3.90
N ARG A 378 -23.38 -27.02 4.18
CA ARG A 378 -23.39 -28.15 3.25
C ARG A 378 -24.29 -27.87 2.03
N ARG A 379 -25.49 -27.33 2.22
CA ARG A 379 -26.39 -26.94 1.12
C ARG A 379 -25.84 -25.80 0.27
N LEU A 380 -24.93 -25.03 0.81
CA LEU A 380 -24.22 -23.96 0.11
C LEU A 380 -22.88 -24.41 -0.47
N ASP A 381 -22.59 -25.72 -0.45
CA ASP A 381 -21.39 -26.36 -0.99
C ASP A 381 -20.08 -25.73 -0.48
N GLY A 382 -20.08 -25.20 0.75
CA GLY A 382 -18.93 -24.48 1.32
C GLY A 382 -18.53 -23.20 0.57
N MET A 383 -19.40 -22.65 -0.27
CA MET A 383 -19.14 -21.45 -1.09
C MET A 383 -19.13 -20.20 -0.22
N PRO A 384 -17.97 -19.50 -0.06
CA PRO A 384 -17.86 -18.36 0.87
C PRO A 384 -18.90 -17.27 0.68
N LEU A 385 -19.12 -16.82 -0.55
CA LEU A 385 -20.11 -15.76 -0.82
C LEU A 385 -21.53 -16.17 -0.44
N ALA A 386 -21.90 -17.40 -0.73
CA ALA A 386 -23.22 -17.93 -0.38
C ALA A 386 -23.40 -18.03 1.14
N ILE A 387 -22.36 -18.47 1.85
CA ILE A 387 -22.34 -18.55 3.33
C ILE A 387 -22.45 -17.15 3.94
N GLU A 388 -21.74 -16.15 3.44
CA GLU A 388 -21.81 -14.75 3.93
C GLU A 388 -23.22 -14.18 3.74
N LEU A 389 -23.85 -14.43 2.58
CA LEU A 389 -25.21 -13.99 2.30
C LEU A 389 -26.27 -14.69 3.16
N ALA A 390 -26.10 -15.99 3.43
CA ALA A 390 -26.98 -16.75 4.34
C ALA A 390 -26.81 -16.29 5.79
N ALA A 391 -25.59 -16.14 6.27
CA ALA A 391 -25.29 -15.66 7.62
C ALA A 391 -25.88 -14.27 7.90
N ALA A 392 -25.93 -13.38 6.91
CA ALA A 392 -26.57 -12.08 7.05
C ALA A 392 -28.09 -12.18 7.33
N ARG A 393 -28.74 -13.31 7.00
CA ARG A 393 -30.19 -13.54 7.21
C ARG A 393 -30.54 -13.87 8.65
N VAL A 394 -29.60 -14.28 9.49
CA VAL A 394 -29.88 -14.62 10.91
C VAL A 394 -30.46 -13.44 11.71
N ARG A 395 -30.37 -12.21 11.14
CA ARG A 395 -31.01 -11.02 11.73
C ARG A 395 -32.52 -11.04 11.62
N ALA A 396 -33.06 -11.70 10.60
CA ALA A 396 -34.48 -11.68 10.28
C ALA A 396 -35.13 -13.06 10.27
N LEU A 397 -34.36 -14.13 10.14
CA LEU A 397 -34.85 -15.50 10.02
C LEU A 397 -34.17 -16.39 11.08
N SER A 398 -34.88 -17.42 11.52
CA SER A 398 -34.32 -18.54 12.28
C SER A 398 -33.43 -19.41 11.37
N LEU A 399 -32.59 -20.25 11.95
CA LEU A 399 -31.74 -21.17 11.18
C LEU A 399 -32.57 -22.18 10.39
N ASP A 400 -33.68 -22.69 10.94
CA ASP A 400 -34.56 -23.62 10.23
C ASP A 400 -35.27 -22.95 9.05
N GLU A 401 -35.73 -21.71 9.21
CA GLU A 401 -36.29 -20.95 8.11
C GLU A 401 -35.27 -20.67 6.98
N ILE A 402 -33.98 -20.49 7.36
CA ILE A 402 -32.88 -20.36 6.38
C ILE A 402 -32.72 -21.68 5.64
N VAL A 403 -32.65 -22.82 6.33
CA VAL A 403 -32.55 -24.17 5.74
C VAL A 403 -33.71 -24.42 4.76
N ASP A 404 -34.95 -24.14 5.17
CA ASP A 404 -36.13 -24.34 4.34
C ASP A 404 -36.13 -23.42 3.10
N SER A 405 -35.68 -22.18 3.27
CA SER A 405 -35.60 -21.22 2.17
C SER A 405 -34.49 -21.50 1.16
N LEU A 406 -33.52 -22.35 1.48
CA LEU A 406 -32.44 -22.75 0.58
C LEU A 406 -32.92 -23.63 -0.60
N HIS A 407 -34.17 -24.07 -0.65
CA HIS A 407 -34.78 -24.65 -1.85
C HIS A 407 -34.85 -23.64 -3.02
N ASP A 408 -35.00 -22.33 -2.72
CA ASP A 408 -34.86 -21.23 -3.68
C ASP A 408 -33.67 -20.34 -3.30
N ARG A 409 -32.44 -20.85 -3.51
CA ARG A 409 -31.18 -20.18 -3.17
C ARG A 409 -31.09 -18.76 -3.73
N PHE A 410 -31.55 -18.55 -4.96
CA PHE A 410 -31.46 -17.24 -5.62
C PHE A 410 -32.37 -16.17 -4.99
N ARG A 411 -33.49 -16.59 -4.42
CA ARG A 411 -34.41 -15.68 -3.72
C ARG A 411 -33.93 -15.33 -2.32
N LEU A 412 -33.39 -16.30 -1.60
CA LEU A 412 -32.87 -16.10 -0.25
C LEU A 412 -31.61 -15.25 -0.25
N LEU A 413 -30.65 -15.57 -1.15
CA LEU A 413 -29.30 -15.02 -1.14
C LEU A 413 -29.22 -13.70 -1.95
N THR A 414 -29.99 -12.71 -1.51
CA THR A 414 -30.03 -11.34 -2.02
C THR A 414 -29.58 -10.36 -0.92
N GLY A 415 -29.16 -9.15 -1.30
CA GLY A 415 -28.90 -8.06 -0.35
C GLY A 415 -27.54 -8.12 0.36
N GLY A 416 -26.49 -8.47 -0.35
CA GLY A 416 -25.10 -8.27 0.10
C GLY A 416 -24.77 -6.80 0.40
N ALA A 417 -23.58 -6.52 0.91
CA ALA A 417 -23.13 -5.18 1.28
C ALA A 417 -23.34 -4.17 0.13
N ARG A 418 -23.93 -3.02 0.40
CA ARG A 418 -24.22 -1.98 -0.61
C ARG A 418 -22.96 -1.43 -1.29
N THR A 419 -21.82 -1.54 -0.63
CA THR A 419 -20.49 -1.14 -1.13
C THR A 419 -19.79 -2.21 -1.94
N ALA A 420 -20.30 -3.46 -1.95
CA ALA A 420 -19.73 -4.54 -2.74
C ALA A 420 -20.00 -4.34 -4.23
N VAL A 421 -19.12 -4.86 -5.08
CA VAL A 421 -19.32 -4.87 -6.54
C VAL A 421 -20.64 -5.58 -6.86
N ARG A 422 -21.43 -5.03 -7.80
CA ARG A 422 -22.79 -5.47 -8.11
C ARG A 422 -22.96 -6.99 -8.28
N ARG A 423 -21.95 -7.67 -8.86
CA ARG A 423 -21.88 -9.13 -9.02
C ARG A 423 -21.72 -9.91 -7.71
N GLN A 424 -21.26 -9.27 -6.63
CA GLN A 424 -21.07 -9.87 -5.30
C GLN A 424 -22.23 -9.55 -4.34
N GLN A 425 -23.19 -8.73 -4.76
CA GLN A 425 -24.33 -8.36 -3.92
C GLN A 425 -25.40 -9.46 -3.82
N THR A 426 -25.45 -10.37 -4.78
CA THR A 426 -26.37 -11.51 -4.77
C THR A 426 -25.70 -12.73 -5.43
N LEU A 427 -26.11 -13.92 -5.01
CA LEU A 427 -25.65 -15.16 -5.66
C LEU A 427 -26.10 -15.19 -7.14
N ARG A 428 -27.32 -14.74 -7.42
CA ARG A 428 -27.86 -14.63 -8.78
C ARG A 428 -26.97 -13.73 -9.66
N ALA A 429 -26.59 -12.54 -9.18
CA ALA A 429 -25.73 -11.65 -9.93
C ALA A 429 -24.35 -12.27 -10.24
N SER A 430 -23.82 -13.09 -9.34
CA SER A 430 -22.57 -13.84 -9.55
C SER A 430 -22.72 -14.91 -10.63
N VAL A 431 -23.87 -15.61 -10.64
CA VAL A 431 -24.17 -16.65 -11.65
C VAL A 431 -24.51 -16.00 -13.00
N ASP A 432 -25.32 -14.93 -13.03
CA ASP A 432 -25.67 -14.19 -14.26
C ASP A 432 -24.40 -13.63 -14.92
N TRP A 433 -23.45 -13.12 -14.13
CA TRP A 433 -22.14 -12.70 -14.64
C TRP A 433 -21.36 -13.88 -15.24
N SER A 434 -21.39 -15.05 -14.58
CA SER A 434 -20.75 -16.26 -15.08
C SER A 434 -21.34 -16.70 -16.41
N HIS A 435 -22.67 -16.74 -16.47
CA HIS A 435 -23.41 -17.13 -17.66
C HIS A 435 -23.16 -16.18 -18.86
N ALA A 436 -22.98 -14.87 -18.59
CA ALA A 436 -22.68 -13.89 -19.61
C ALA A 436 -21.32 -14.08 -20.29
N LEU A 437 -20.37 -14.74 -19.61
CA LEU A 437 -19.03 -15.02 -20.13
C LEU A 437 -18.96 -16.34 -20.95
N LEU A 438 -19.99 -17.18 -20.90
CA LEU A 438 -20.05 -18.41 -21.67
C LEU A 438 -20.27 -18.14 -23.16
N THR A 439 -19.66 -18.96 -24.01
CA THR A 439 -19.95 -19.01 -25.45
C THR A 439 -21.39 -19.48 -25.69
N GLU A 440 -21.91 -19.27 -26.88
CA GLU A 440 -23.27 -19.68 -27.24
C GLU A 440 -23.48 -21.21 -27.12
N SER A 441 -22.48 -22.00 -27.48
CA SER A 441 -22.50 -23.45 -27.33
C SER A 441 -22.49 -23.90 -25.87
N GLU A 442 -21.75 -23.23 -25.00
CA GLU A 442 -21.69 -23.52 -23.57
C GLU A 442 -23.00 -23.12 -22.85
N ARG A 443 -23.63 -22.01 -23.27
CA ARG A 443 -24.96 -21.60 -22.77
C ARG A 443 -26.08 -22.58 -23.03
N ILE A 444 -26.00 -23.35 -24.14
CA ILE A 444 -26.97 -24.38 -24.47
C ILE A 444 -26.87 -25.60 -23.56
N LEU A 445 -25.65 -25.87 -23.05
CA LEU A 445 -25.41 -26.99 -22.15
C LEU A 445 -25.71 -26.64 -20.67
N PHE A 446 -25.76 -25.37 -20.34
CA PHE A 446 -25.99 -24.87 -18.97
C PHE A 446 -27.47 -24.68 -18.69
#